data_4c2866236e35822b913edb4a729c1be9
#
_entry.id   4c2866236e35822b913edb4a729c1be9
#
_cell.length_a   1.000
_cell.length_b   1.000
_cell.length_c   1.000
_cell.angle_alpha   90.00
_cell.angle_beta   90.00
_cell.angle_gamma   90.00
#
_symmetry.space_group_name_H-M   'P 1'
#
loop_
_entity.id
_entity.type
_entity.pdbx_description
1 polymer ?
#
loop_
_entity_poly.entity_id
_entity_poly.type
_entity_poly.pdbx_seq_one_letter_code
_entity_poly.pdbx_strand_id
1 'polypeptide(L)'
;MDRNVLLLKEMIRYYARDPKRIQHFIKVHDFAGMIGKLEGLEDDEQNILEIAAIVHDIGIKVSEEKYGDCSGKHQELEGPIIARTMLETLGFEDSVIDRVCYLVAHHHTYQDINGLDYQILVEADFLVN
;
A
#
# COMPACT_ATOMS: atom_id res chain seq x y z
N MET A 1 -17.06 6.77 -10.78
CA MET A 1 -16.77 5.79 -9.73
C MET A 1 -15.50 6.20 -8.98
N ASP A 2 -15.50 5.98 -7.68
CA ASP A 2 -14.36 6.29 -6.81
C ASP A 2 -13.10 5.55 -7.27
N ARG A 3 -11.99 6.27 -7.43
CA ARG A 3 -10.72 5.67 -7.88
C ARG A 3 -10.19 4.62 -6.89
N ASN A 4 -10.45 4.79 -5.61
CA ASN A 4 -10.01 3.80 -4.61
C ASN A 4 -10.75 2.47 -4.79
N VAL A 5 -12.02 2.51 -5.17
CA VAL A 5 -12.78 1.30 -5.49
C VAL A 5 -12.22 0.62 -6.74
N LEU A 6 -11.86 1.41 -7.76
CA LEU A 6 -11.22 0.87 -8.95
C LEU A 6 -9.86 0.25 -8.64
N LEU A 7 -9.11 0.89 -7.74
CA LEU A 7 -7.82 0.36 -7.30
C LEU A 7 -7.97 -0.97 -6.56
N LEU A 8 -8.96 -1.07 -5.66
CA LEU A 8 -9.24 -2.34 -4.97
C LEU A 8 -9.55 -3.44 -5.98
N LYS A 9 -10.36 -3.14 -6.99
CA LYS A 9 -10.69 -4.09 -8.05
C LYS A 9 -9.43 -4.54 -8.79
N GLU A 10 -8.56 -3.61 -9.17
CA GLU A 10 -7.32 -3.95 -9.88
C GLU A 10 -6.38 -4.80 -9.02
N MET A 11 -6.30 -4.50 -7.72
CA MET A 11 -5.47 -5.31 -6.81
C MET A 11 -6.03 -6.72 -6.65
N ILE A 12 -7.35 -6.87 -6.58
CA ILE A 12 -7.99 -8.19 -6.53
C ILE A 12 -7.66 -8.98 -7.80
N ARG A 13 -7.69 -8.32 -8.96
CA ARG A 13 -7.31 -8.95 -10.24
C ARG A 13 -5.83 -9.31 -10.26
N TYR A 14 -4.98 -8.43 -9.76
CA TYR A 14 -3.53 -8.63 -9.70
C TYR A 14 -3.18 -9.87 -8.86
N TYR A 15 -3.87 -10.05 -7.74
CA TYR A 15 -3.70 -11.20 -6.84
C TYR A 15 -4.78 -12.27 -7.04
N ALA A 16 -5.31 -12.40 -8.25
CA ALA A 16 -6.30 -13.45 -8.55
C ALA A 16 -5.77 -14.82 -8.12
N ARG A 17 -6.61 -15.59 -7.46
CA ARG A 17 -6.30 -16.93 -6.93
C ARG A 17 -5.39 -16.93 -5.70
N ASP A 18 -5.17 -15.76 -5.09
CA ASP A 18 -4.39 -15.65 -3.85
C ASP A 18 -5.24 -14.98 -2.76
N PRO A 19 -6.21 -15.69 -2.18
CA PRO A 19 -7.15 -15.10 -1.23
C PRO A 19 -6.47 -14.56 0.03
N LYS A 20 -5.38 -15.16 0.47
CA LYS A 20 -4.66 -14.69 1.67
C LYS A 20 -4.12 -13.28 1.47
N ARG A 21 -3.52 -13.00 0.32
CA ARG A 21 -2.97 -11.67 0.03
C ARG A 21 -4.06 -10.65 -0.22
N ILE A 22 -5.15 -11.05 -0.87
CA ILE A 22 -6.31 -10.18 -1.03
C ILE A 22 -6.88 -9.80 0.32
N GLN A 23 -7.10 -10.75 1.21
CA GLN A 23 -7.61 -10.48 2.55
C GLN A 23 -6.65 -9.60 3.35
N HIS A 24 -5.35 -9.81 3.21
CA HIS A 24 -4.34 -9.03 3.90
C HIS A 24 -4.44 -7.54 3.56
N PHE A 25 -4.41 -7.19 2.28
CA PHE A 25 -4.44 -5.76 1.93
C PHE A 25 -5.80 -5.12 2.22
N ILE A 26 -6.88 -5.88 2.13
CA ILE A 26 -8.20 -5.36 2.50
C ILE A 26 -8.26 -5.06 4.00
N LYS A 27 -7.74 -5.95 4.84
CA LYS A 27 -7.69 -5.73 6.29
C LYS A 27 -6.79 -4.57 6.67
N VAL A 28 -5.62 -4.47 6.05
CA VAL A 28 -4.71 -3.35 6.31
C VAL A 28 -5.37 -2.03 5.90
N HIS A 29 -6.05 -2.02 4.76
CA HIS A 29 -6.80 -0.85 4.31
C HIS A 29 -7.86 -0.44 5.34
N ASP A 30 -8.63 -1.38 5.85
CA ASP A 30 -9.69 -1.11 6.82
C ASP A 30 -9.12 -0.56 8.13
N PHE A 31 -8.08 -1.18 8.66
CA PHE A 31 -7.44 -0.71 9.89
C PHE A 31 -6.79 0.66 9.71
N ALA A 32 -6.06 0.85 8.62
CA ALA A 32 -5.41 2.13 8.34
C ALA A 32 -6.45 3.26 8.19
N GLY A 33 -7.53 2.99 7.47
CA GLY A 33 -8.61 3.96 7.30
C GLY A 33 -9.24 4.35 8.63
N MET A 34 -9.51 3.38 9.48
CA MET A 34 -10.08 3.61 10.81
C MET A 34 -9.12 4.43 11.69
N ILE A 35 -7.87 4.00 11.78
CA ILE A 35 -6.88 4.68 12.64
C ILE A 35 -6.65 6.11 12.15
N GLY A 36 -6.53 6.31 10.83
CA GLY A 36 -6.33 7.63 10.27
C GLY A 36 -7.46 8.59 10.64
N LYS A 37 -8.70 8.13 10.59
CA LYS A 37 -9.87 8.94 10.99
C LYS A 37 -9.85 9.24 12.49
N LEU A 38 -9.51 8.26 13.31
CA LEU A 38 -9.41 8.45 14.77
C LEU A 38 -8.31 9.44 15.12
N GLU A 39 -7.20 9.45 14.38
CA GLU A 39 -6.10 10.38 14.58
C GLU A 39 -6.35 11.77 13.97
N GLY A 40 -7.45 11.92 13.25
CA GLY A 40 -7.83 13.22 12.69
C GLY A 40 -7.01 13.65 11.48
N LEU A 41 -6.55 12.71 10.66
CA LEU A 41 -5.82 13.06 9.44
C LEU A 41 -6.70 13.92 8.52
N GLU A 42 -6.08 14.89 7.86
CA GLU A 42 -6.76 15.67 6.85
C GLU A 42 -7.05 14.79 5.63
N ASP A 43 -8.01 15.22 4.79
CA ASP A 43 -8.53 14.40 3.69
C ASP A 43 -7.44 13.91 2.75
N ASP A 44 -6.49 14.78 2.39
CA ASP A 44 -5.40 14.41 1.47
C ASP A 44 -4.50 13.34 2.08
N GLU A 45 -4.13 13.52 3.34
CA GLU A 45 -3.30 12.56 4.08
C GLU A 45 -4.00 11.23 4.26
N GLN A 46 -5.30 11.29 4.62
CA GLN A 46 -6.14 10.12 4.78
C GLN A 46 -6.22 9.32 3.47
N ASN A 47 -6.41 10.03 2.35
CA ASN A 47 -6.50 9.39 1.05
C ASN A 47 -5.20 8.70 0.65
N ILE A 48 -4.06 9.37 0.87
CA ILE A 48 -2.75 8.77 0.60
C ILE A 48 -2.54 7.51 1.44
N LEU A 49 -2.88 7.57 2.73
CA LEU A 49 -2.76 6.44 3.63
C LEU A 49 -3.59 5.25 3.14
N GLU A 50 -4.84 5.49 2.76
CA GLU A 50 -5.73 4.42 2.31
C GLU A 50 -5.24 3.79 1.00
N ILE A 51 -4.77 4.60 0.06
CA ILE A 51 -4.19 4.10 -1.20
C ILE A 51 -2.93 3.27 -0.92
N ALA A 52 -2.05 3.79 -0.06
CA ALA A 52 -0.82 3.08 0.30
C ALA A 52 -1.13 1.72 0.95
N ALA A 53 -2.12 1.68 1.83
CA ALA A 53 -2.55 0.44 2.48
C ALA A 53 -3.00 -0.61 1.45
N ILE A 54 -3.70 -0.18 0.40
CA ILE A 54 -4.16 -1.08 -0.65
C ILE A 54 -2.98 -1.69 -1.42
N VAL A 55 -1.97 -0.88 -1.76
CA VAL A 55 -0.88 -1.32 -2.66
C VAL A 55 0.43 -1.69 -1.94
N HIS A 56 0.48 -1.61 -0.60
CA HIS A 56 1.76 -1.73 0.11
C HIS A 56 2.53 -3.03 -0.19
N ASP A 57 1.83 -4.13 -0.40
CA ASP A 57 2.43 -5.44 -0.66
C ASP A 57 2.51 -5.80 -2.15
N ILE A 58 2.30 -4.84 -3.05
CA ILE A 58 2.25 -5.10 -4.50
C ILE A 58 3.56 -5.71 -5.03
N GLY A 59 4.66 -5.52 -4.32
CA GLY A 59 5.97 -6.06 -4.72
C GLY A 59 6.19 -7.54 -4.44
N ILE A 60 5.31 -8.19 -3.67
CA ILE A 60 5.49 -9.59 -3.26
C ILE A 60 5.59 -10.54 -4.45
N LYS A 61 4.66 -10.43 -5.39
CA LYS A 61 4.57 -11.35 -6.52
C LYS A 61 5.83 -11.31 -7.38
N VAL A 62 6.31 -10.12 -7.72
CA VAL A 62 7.53 -9.93 -8.52
C VAL A 62 8.76 -10.36 -7.70
N SER A 63 8.79 -10.09 -6.40
CA SER A 63 9.89 -10.52 -5.53
C SER A 63 10.02 -12.03 -5.52
N GLU A 64 8.92 -12.75 -5.41
CA GLU A 64 8.93 -14.21 -5.46
C GLU A 64 9.41 -14.73 -6.82
N GLU A 65 8.98 -14.10 -7.90
CA GLU A 65 9.39 -14.49 -9.26
C GLU A 65 10.89 -14.23 -9.52
N LYS A 66 11.39 -13.06 -9.06
CA LYS A 66 12.78 -12.63 -9.34
C LYS A 66 13.79 -13.23 -8.37
N TYR A 67 13.45 -13.31 -7.09
CA TYR A 67 14.41 -13.64 -6.03
C TYR A 67 14.10 -14.95 -5.32
N GLY A 68 12.92 -15.50 -5.53
CA GLY A 68 12.48 -16.71 -4.82
C GLY A 68 12.05 -16.43 -3.37
N ASP A 69 11.91 -15.18 -2.98
CA ASP A 69 11.47 -14.79 -1.64
C ASP A 69 10.61 -13.52 -1.69
N CYS A 70 9.95 -13.22 -0.58
CA CYS A 70 9.19 -11.99 -0.42
C CYS A 70 9.70 -11.16 0.77
N SER A 71 11.03 -11.07 0.92
CA SER A 71 11.64 -10.29 1.99
C SER A 71 11.21 -8.81 1.92
N GLY A 72 11.20 -8.14 3.07
CA GLY A 72 10.87 -6.71 3.12
C GLY A 72 11.73 -5.87 2.20
N LYS A 73 13.03 -6.18 2.13
CA LYS A 73 13.98 -5.48 1.26
C LYS A 73 13.60 -5.59 -0.21
N HIS A 74 13.25 -6.80 -0.67
CA HIS A 74 12.87 -7.00 -2.07
C HIS A 74 11.51 -6.38 -2.38
N GLN A 75 10.56 -6.44 -1.45
CA GLN A 75 9.28 -5.77 -1.60
C GLN A 75 9.44 -4.26 -1.74
N GLU A 76 10.31 -3.65 -0.93
CA GLU A 76 10.57 -2.22 -0.97
C GLU A 76 11.25 -1.79 -2.27
N LEU A 77 12.02 -2.68 -2.86
CA LEU A 77 12.73 -2.41 -4.12
C LEU A 77 11.80 -2.53 -5.33
N GLU A 78 10.99 -3.58 -5.40
CA GLU A 78 10.13 -3.88 -6.55
C GLU A 78 8.77 -3.20 -6.49
N GLY A 79 8.22 -3.03 -5.30
CA GLY A 79 6.86 -2.52 -5.11
C GLY A 79 6.60 -1.14 -5.70
N PRO A 80 7.45 -0.14 -5.44
CA PRO A 80 7.17 1.22 -5.90
C PRO A 80 7.01 1.36 -7.42
N ILE A 81 7.77 0.60 -8.19
CA ILE A 81 7.72 0.64 -9.65
C ILE A 81 6.36 0.15 -10.15
N ILE A 82 5.90 -0.96 -9.59
CA ILE A 82 4.63 -1.58 -9.97
C ILE A 82 3.46 -0.71 -9.51
N ALA A 83 3.54 -0.20 -8.28
CA ALA A 83 2.52 0.70 -7.72
C ALA A 83 2.36 1.95 -8.59
N ARG A 84 3.47 2.56 -9.01
CA ARG A 84 3.42 3.75 -9.86
C ARG A 84 2.68 3.48 -11.16
N THR A 85 3.02 2.40 -11.83
CA THR A 85 2.38 2.05 -13.10
C THR A 85 0.87 1.85 -12.93
N MET A 86 0.45 1.14 -11.90
CA MET A 86 -0.96 0.90 -11.63
C MET A 86 -1.70 2.20 -11.32
N LEU A 87 -1.12 3.04 -10.47
CA LEU A 87 -1.75 4.30 -10.06
C LEU A 87 -1.82 5.30 -11.22
N GLU A 88 -0.79 5.37 -12.04
CA GLU A 88 -0.80 6.21 -13.25
C GLU A 88 -1.89 5.76 -14.22
N THR A 89 -2.01 4.48 -14.43
CA THR A 89 -3.04 3.90 -15.33
C THR A 89 -4.44 4.25 -14.85
N LEU A 90 -4.67 4.31 -13.54
CA LEU A 90 -5.97 4.64 -12.96
C LEU A 90 -6.21 6.16 -12.85
N GLY A 91 -5.24 6.98 -13.21
CA GLY A 91 -5.40 8.43 -13.26
C GLY A 91 -5.25 9.15 -11.93
N PHE A 92 -4.51 8.58 -10.99
CA PHE A 92 -4.20 9.27 -9.73
C PHE A 92 -3.24 10.43 -9.99
N GLU A 93 -3.29 11.45 -9.13
CA GLU A 93 -2.43 12.64 -9.24
C GLU A 93 -0.98 12.30 -8.88
N ASP A 94 -0.01 12.97 -9.53
CA ASP A 94 1.41 12.71 -9.34
C ASP A 94 1.85 12.89 -7.89
N SER A 95 1.35 13.91 -7.20
CA SER A 95 1.71 14.16 -5.79
C SER A 95 1.25 13.00 -4.88
N VAL A 96 0.09 12.44 -5.16
CA VAL A 96 -0.42 11.26 -4.44
C VAL A 96 0.45 10.04 -4.73
N ILE A 97 0.74 9.82 -6.01
CA ILE A 97 1.58 8.68 -6.44
C ILE A 97 2.95 8.74 -5.81
N ASP A 98 3.58 9.92 -5.80
CA ASP A 98 4.93 10.09 -5.23
C ASP A 98 4.96 9.69 -3.75
N ARG A 99 3.99 10.16 -2.96
CA ARG A 99 3.97 9.84 -1.53
C ARG A 99 3.61 8.36 -1.29
N VAL A 100 2.65 7.82 -2.04
CA VAL A 100 2.29 6.40 -1.94
C VAL A 100 3.50 5.52 -2.26
N CYS A 101 4.23 5.82 -3.32
CA CYS A 101 5.42 5.06 -3.70
C CYS A 101 6.52 5.16 -2.63
N TYR A 102 6.67 6.33 -2.01
CA TYR A 102 7.58 6.48 -0.87
C TYR A 102 7.19 5.53 0.27
N LEU A 103 5.91 5.49 0.62
CA LEU A 103 5.42 4.62 1.69
C LEU A 103 5.61 3.15 1.34
N VAL A 104 5.34 2.76 0.11
CA VAL A 104 5.58 1.37 -0.34
C VAL A 104 7.07 1.02 -0.25
N ALA A 105 7.94 1.96 -0.61
CA ALA A 105 9.39 1.76 -0.57
C ALA A 105 9.95 1.65 0.85
N HIS A 106 9.19 2.02 1.87
CA HIS A 106 9.67 2.11 3.26
C HIS A 106 8.82 1.34 4.26
N HIS A 107 7.77 0.63 3.84
CA HIS A 107 6.81 0.03 4.80
C HIS A 107 7.41 -1.10 5.65
N HIS A 108 8.56 -1.62 5.31
CA HIS A 108 9.34 -2.55 6.14
C HIS A 108 10.55 -1.88 6.81
N THR A 109 10.66 -0.57 6.71
CA THR A 109 11.72 0.23 7.35
C THR A 109 11.12 0.96 8.54
N TYR A 110 11.61 0.67 9.73
CA TYR A 110 11.02 1.14 10.98
C TYR A 110 11.84 2.24 11.66
N GLN A 111 12.66 2.93 10.88
CA GLN A 111 13.48 4.04 11.32
C GLN A 111 13.12 5.28 10.50
N ASP A 112 13.27 6.46 11.10
CA ASP A 112 13.02 7.74 10.42
C ASP A 112 11.63 7.83 9.80
N ILE A 113 10.64 7.39 10.55
CA ILE A 113 9.23 7.42 10.11
C ILE A 113 8.77 8.88 10.09
N ASN A 114 8.61 9.43 8.88
CA ASN A 114 8.33 10.84 8.68
C ASN A 114 6.86 11.07 8.28
N GLY A 115 6.00 11.11 9.25
CA GLY A 115 4.61 11.45 9.01
C GLY A 115 3.65 10.40 9.56
N LEU A 116 2.44 10.85 9.88
CA LEU A 116 1.42 9.98 10.43
C LEU A 116 0.94 8.92 9.45
N ASP A 117 0.91 9.23 8.15
CA ASP A 117 0.54 8.25 7.13
C ASP A 117 1.49 7.03 7.16
N TYR A 118 2.78 7.28 7.24
CA TYR A 118 3.79 6.23 7.35
C TYR A 118 3.61 5.45 8.66
N GLN A 119 3.50 6.15 9.78
CA GLN A 119 3.35 5.54 11.11
C GLN A 119 2.11 4.65 11.16
N ILE A 120 0.98 5.14 10.67
CA ILE A 120 -0.28 4.40 10.70
C ILE A 120 -0.25 3.19 9.77
N LEU A 121 0.37 3.33 8.60
CA LEU A 121 0.52 2.19 7.68
C LEU A 121 1.28 1.05 8.35
N VAL A 122 2.40 1.36 9.01
CA VAL A 122 3.19 0.36 9.73
C VAL A 122 2.38 -0.29 10.84
N GLU A 123 1.66 0.50 11.64
CA GLU A 123 0.82 -0.01 12.72
C GLU A 123 -0.30 -0.91 12.21
N ALA A 124 -0.98 -0.50 11.13
CA ALA A 124 -2.06 -1.29 10.55
C ALA A 124 -1.54 -2.63 10.00
N ASP A 125 -0.37 -2.62 9.37
CA ASP A 125 0.25 -3.83 8.87
C ASP A 125 0.59 -4.80 10.01
N PHE A 126 1.14 -4.29 11.11
CA PHE A 126 1.42 -5.11 12.30
C PHE A 126 0.15 -5.68 12.92
N LEU A 127 -0.96 -4.94 12.92
CA LEU A 127 -2.22 -5.44 13.48
C LEU A 127 -2.77 -6.63 12.70
N VAL A 128 -2.52 -6.70 11.41
CA VAL A 128 -3.03 -7.79 10.56
C VAL A 128 -2.07 -8.99 10.56
N ASN A 129 -0.79 -8.75 10.66
CA ASN A 129 0.21 -9.81 10.76
C ASN A 129 0.25 -10.37 12.19
#